data_dd053c4cef6f4dec1ec583db48b4672a
#
_entry.id   dd053c4cef6f4dec1ec583db48b4672a
#
_cell.length_a   1.000
_cell.length_b   1.000
_cell.length_c   1.000
_cell.angle_alpha   90.00
_cell.angle_beta   90.00
_cell.angle_gamma   90.00
#
_symmetry.space_group_name_H-M   'P 1'
#
loop_
_entity.id
_entity.type
_entity.pdbx_description
1 polymer ?
#
loop_
_entity_poly.entity_id
_entity_poly.type
_entity_poly.pdbx_seq_one_letter_code
_entity_poly.pdbx_strand_id
1 'polypeptide(L)'
;LLRRSVHTEFYIFHAKGLFMSKVKSWCRANAMLVISLLAAVVTAFFVPPDRDYLGYYDLKTLACLFCVLAVVGALRDLHIFSALSQRMVHTFSTVRGVCTALVVITMFGSMLLTNDTALLTFLPLGWFVLSSTGQEKHTALLFILQNCAANLCGMITPFGNPQNLYLF
;
A
#
# COMPACT_ATOMS: atom_id res chain seq x y z
N LEU A 1 10.23 -2.56 57.45
CA LEU A 1 10.79 -1.72 56.36
C LEU A 1 11.38 -2.56 55.22
N LEU A 2 12.19 -3.62 55.51
CA LEU A 2 12.82 -4.48 54.49
C LEU A 2 11.81 -5.23 53.57
N ARG A 3 10.67 -5.68 54.11
CA ARG A 3 9.66 -6.41 53.32
C ARG A 3 8.95 -5.56 52.27
N ARG A 4 8.85 -4.25 52.49
CA ARG A 4 8.24 -3.29 51.54
C ARG A 4 9.17 -2.98 50.35
N SER A 5 10.48 -2.94 50.60
CA SER A 5 11.47 -2.68 49.56
C SER A 5 11.56 -3.82 48.53
N VAL A 6 11.52 -5.07 48.97
CA VAL A 6 11.62 -6.27 48.11
C VAL A 6 10.38 -6.38 47.19
N HIS A 7 9.18 -6.02 47.70
CA HIS A 7 7.96 -6.01 46.87
C HIS A 7 8.04 -4.95 45.78
N THR A 8 8.55 -3.76 46.07
CA THR A 8 8.66 -2.67 45.11
C THR A 8 9.66 -3.01 44.00
N GLU A 9 10.79 -3.58 44.33
CA GLU A 9 11.81 -4.04 43.35
C GLU A 9 11.25 -5.13 42.43
N PHE A 10 10.47 -6.08 42.98
CA PHE A 10 9.86 -7.15 42.22
C PHE A 10 8.83 -6.62 41.22
N TYR A 11 8.00 -5.66 41.61
CA TYR A 11 7.02 -5.00 40.69
C TYR A 11 7.71 -4.20 39.59
N ILE A 12 8.78 -3.48 39.91
CA ILE A 12 9.58 -2.71 38.94
C ILE A 12 10.25 -3.66 37.93
N PHE A 13 10.80 -4.78 38.39
CA PHE A 13 11.42 -5.76 37.51
C PHE A 13 10.41 -6.45 36.59
N HIS A 14 9.22 -6.78 37.10
CA HIS A 14 8.16 -7.39 36.32
C HIS A 14 7.57 -6.38 35.27
N ALA A 15 7.38 -5.13 35.66
CA ALA A 15 6.94 -4.07 34.79
C ALA A 15 7.95 -3.78 33.67
N LYS A 16 9.25 -3.76 33.97
CA LYS A 16 10.32 -3.64 32.96
C LYS A 16 10.32 -4.81 31.98
N GLY A 17 10.13 -6.05 32.48
CA GLY A 17 10.04 -7.25 31.61
C GLY A 17 8.85 -7.20 30.67
N LEU A 18 7.67 -6.77 31.15
CA LEU A 18 6.46 -6.62 30.34
C LEU A 18 6.60 -5.48 29.32
N PHE A 19 7.21 -4.38 29.71
CA PHE A 19 7.49 -3.25 28.81
C PHE A 19 8.46 -3.65 27.69
N MET A 20 9.58 -4.33 28.04
CA MET A 20 10.55 -4.82 27.06
C MET A 20 9.93 -5.82 26.08
N SER A 21 9.06 -6.71 26.55
CA SER A 21 8.38 -7.68 25.67
C SER A 21 7.42 -6.99 24.69
N LYS A 22 6.67 -5.99 25.15
CA LYS A 22 5.79 -5.17 24.30
C LYS A 22 6.58 -4.37 23.27
N VAL A 23 7.68 -3.72 23.66
CA VAL A 23 8.57 -2.99 22.75
C VAL A 23 9.17 -3.94 21.71
N LYS A 24 9.66 -5.10 22.12
CA LYS A 24 10.22 -6.11 21.20
C LYS A 24 9.17 -6.64 20.20
N SER A 25 7.93 -6.86 20.66
CA SER A 25 6.81 -7.26 19.80
C SER A 25 6.44 -6.14 18.82
N TRP A 26 6.38 -4.90 19.30
CA TRP A 26 6.10 -3.72 18.45
C TRP A 26 7.21 -3.47 17.42
N CYS A 27 8.49 -3.55 17.82
CA CYS A 27 9.62 -3.44 16.89
C CYS A 27 9.61 -4.54 15.82
N ARG A 28 9.20 -5.75 16.17
CA ARG A 28 9.10 -6.85 15.22
C ARG A 28 7.94 -6.64 14.25
N ALA A 29 6.80 -6.13 14.72
CA ALA A 29 5.64 -5.79 13.89
C ALA A 29 5.92 -4.63 12.94
N ASN A 30 6.78 -3.67 13.34
CA ASN A 30 7.13 -2.47 12.57
C ASN A 30 8.62 -2.46 12.18
N ALA A 31 9.15 -3.61 11.76
CA ALA A 31 10.59 -3.77 11.49
C ALA A 31 11.11 -2.76 10.46
N MET A 32 10.36 -2.49 9.39
CA MET A 32 10.69 -1.48 8.36
C MET A 32 10.85 -0.09 8.97
N LEU A 33 9.94 0.31 9.85
CA LEU A 33 9.96 1.61 10.51
C LEU A 33 11.16 1.73 11.46
N VAL A 34 11.49 0.68 12.19
CA VAL A 34 12.64 0.64 13.09
C VAL A 34 13.95 0.72 12.32
N ILE A 35 14.06 -0.04 11.21
CA ILE A 35 15.26 -0.02 10.35
C ILE A 35 15.44 1.36 9.71
N SER A 36 14.39 1.96 9.18
CA SER A 36 14.47 3.30 8.57
C SER A 36 14.81 4.39 9.60
N LEU A 37 14.26 4.28 10.81
CA LEU A 37 14.59 5.22 11.91
C LEU A 37 16.06 5.08 12.32
N LEU A 38 16.58 3.86 12.47
CA LEU A 38 17.99 3.61 12.77
C LEU A 38 18.89 4.16 11.65
N ALA A 39 18.54 3.91 10.39
CA ALA A 39 19.26 4.44 9.25
C ALA A 39 19.27 5.97 9.25
N ALA A 40 18.12 6.61 9.56
CA ALA A 40 18.00 8.06 9.66
C ALA A 40 18.87 8.63 10.79
N VAL A 41 18.92 7.97 11.95
CA VAL A 41 19.78 8.40 13.06
C VAL A 41 21.26 8.28 12.70
N VAL A 42 21.65 7.17 12.04
CA VAL A 42 23.03 6.97 11.59
C VAL A 42 23.44 8.03 10.57
N THR A 43 22.58 8.29 9.57
CA THR A 43 22.86 9.32 8.55
C THR A 43 22.89 10.73 9.15
N ALA A 44 22.03 11.06 10.12
CA ALA A 44 22.06 12.34 10.83
C ALA A 44 23.35 12.57 11.64
N PHE A 45 24.04 11.49 12.01
CA PHE A 45 25.34 11.59 12.68
C PHE A 45 26.48 11.96 11.72
N PHE A 46 26.37 11.52 10.44
CA PHE A 46 27.35 11.86 9.40
C PHE A 46 27.04 13.20 8.72
N VAL A 47 25.75 13.52 8.58
CA VAL A 47 25.27 14.76 7.97
C VAL A 47 24.32 15.41 8.97
N PRO A 48 24.81 16.36 9.79
CA PRO A 48 23.96 17.02 10.79
C PRO A 48 22.83 17.78 10.09
N PRO A 49 21.61 17.74 10.64
CA PRO A 49 20.45 18.44 10.06
C PRO A 49 20.71 19.95 10.07
N ASP A 50 20.78 20.54 8.88
CA ASP A 50 20.94 21.96 8.63
C ASP A 50 19.58 22.62 8.31
N ARG A 51 19.50 23.95 8.29
CA ARG A 51 18.29 24.71 7.93
C ARG A 51 17.81 24.42 6.51
N ASP A 52 18.72 24.04 5.63
CA ASP A 52 18.45 23.66 4.25
C ASP A 52 17.69 22.32 4.13
N TYR A 53 17.61 21.53 5.21
CA TYR A 53 16.84 20.29 5.26
C TYR A 53 15.35 20.48 4.95
N LEU A 54 14.78 21.64 5.32
CA LEU A 54 13.40 22.00 4.97
C LEU A 54 13.23 22.30 3.48
N GLY A 55 14.30 22.72 2.80
CA GLY A 55 14.31 22.99 1.36
C GLY A 55 14.31 21.73 0.49
N TYR A 56 14.74 20.58 1.05
CA TYR A 56 14.70 19.30 0.33
C TYR A 56 13.29 18.72 0.21
N TYR A 57 12.34 19.19 1.03
CA TYR A 57 10.94 18.80 0.92
C TYR A 57 10.26 19.68 -0.12
N ASP A 58 9.99 19.11 -1.31
CA ASP A 58 9.12 19.76 -2.27
C ASP A 58 7.66 19.72 -1.79
N LEU A 59 7.28 20.73 -1.00
CA LEU A 59 5.93 20.87 -0.44
C LEU A 59 4.86 20.93 -1.53
N LYS A 60 5.19 21.42 -2.72
CA LYS A 60 4.29 21.49 -3.86
C LYS A 60 3.95 20.10 -4.35
N THR A 61 4.96 19.25 -4.55
CA THR A 61 4.78 17.85 -4.94
C THR A 61 4.03 17.05 -3.89
N LEU A 62 4.34 17.24 -2.60
CA LEU A 62 3.64 16.59 -1.49
C LEU A 62 2.16 17.00 -1.42
N ALA A 63 1.84 18.28 -1.60
CA ALA A 63 0.48 18.77 -1.64
C ALA A 63 -0.29 18.20 -2.86
N CYS A 64 0.32 18.17 -4.03
CA CYS A 64 -0.25 17.58 -5.23
C CYS A 64 -0.54 16.08 -5.01
N LEU A 65 0.41 15.34 -4.46
CA LEU A 65 0.24 13.92 -4.13
C LEU A 65 -0.92 13.71 -3.15
N PHE A 66 -1.01 14.52 -2.11
CA PHE A 66 -2.11 14.44 -1.14
C PHE A 66 -3.47 14.70 -1.80
N CYS A 67 -3.59 15.71 -2.65
CA CYS A 67 -4.82 16.02 -3.38
C CYS A 67 -5.22 14.86 -4.30
N VAL A 68 -4.27 14.30 -5.05
CA VAL A 68 -4.53 13.14 -5.93
C VAL A 68 -5.00 11.94 -5.12
N LEU A 69 -4.32 11.59 -4.03
CA LEU A 69 -4.70 10.46 -3.17
C LEU A 69 -6.08 10.68 -2.53
N ALA A 70 -6.42 11.90 -2.14
CA ALA A 70 -7.73 12.23 -1.58
C ALA A 70 -8.86 12.04 -2.62
N VAL A 71 -8.66 12.51 -3.86
CA VAL A 71 -9.62 12.31 -4.96
C VAL A 71 -9.77 10.83 -5.29
N VAL A 72 -8.67 10.10 -5.40
CA VAL A 72 -8.66 8.65 -5.66
C VAL A 72 -9.37 7.90 -4.53
N GLY A 73 -9.14 8.27 -3.27
CA GLY A 73 -9.83 7.71 -2.11
C GLY A 73 -11.34 7.90 -2.22
N ALA A 74 -11.79 9.11 -2.54
CA ALA A 74 -13.21 9.42 -2.72
C ALA A 74 -13.83 8.60 -3.89
N LEU A 75 -13.14 8.46 -5.01
CA LEU A 75 -13.60 7.64 -6.14
C LEU A 75 -13.72 6.16 -5.79
N ARG A 76 -12.81 5.65 -4.95
CA ARG A 76 -12.85 4.28 -4.43
C ARG A 76 -14.05 4.05 -3.53
N ASP A 77 -14.34 4.97 -2.62
CA ASP A 77 -15.47 4.89 -1.69
C ASP A 77 -16.82 4.91 -2.41
N LEU A 78 -16.92 5.58 -3.56
CA LEU A 78 -18.09 5.59 -4.43
C LEU A 78 -18.31 4.27 -5.19
N HIS A 79 -17.44 3.26 -5.04
CA HIS A 79 -17.53 1.94 -5.69
C HIS A 79 -17.65 2.01 -7.23
N ILE A 80 -17.25 3.12 -7.85
CA ILE A 80 -17.37 3.36 -9.30
C ILE A 80 -16.62 2.27 -10.08
N PHE A 81 -15.43 1.89 -9.61
CA PHE A 81 -14.61 0.87 -10.28
C PHE A 81 -15.22 -0.53 -10.17
N SER A 82 -15.87 -0.85 -9.05
CA SER A 82 -16.58 -2.12 -8.88
C SER A 82 -17.81 -2.21 -9.79
N ALA A 83 -18.57 -1.13 -9.91
CA ALA A 83 -19.73 -1.06 -10.80
C ALA A 83 -19.31 -1.19 -12.27
N LEU A 84 -18.24 -0.52 -12.67
CA LEU A 84 -17.69 -0.60 -14.03
C LEU A 84 -17.22 -2.01 -14.36
N SER A 85 -16.50 -2.66 -13.43
CA SER A 85 -16.01 -4.04 -13.58
C SER A 85 -17.14 -5.05 -13.68
N GLN A 86 -18.17 -4.94 -12.84
CA GLN A 86 -19.34 -5.83 -12.89
C GLN A 86 -20.06 -5.70 -14.25
N ARG A 87 -20.21 -4.50 -14.75
CA ARG A 87 -20.86 -4.26 -16.04
C ARG A 87 -20.08 -4.88 -17.20
N MET A 88 -18.73 -4.84 -17.15
CA MET A 88 -17.89 -5.49 -18.17
C MET A 88 -17.97 -7.01 -18.09
N VAL A 89 -17.95 -7.58 -16.88
CA VAL A 89 -18.08 -9.04 -16.70
C VAL A 89 -19.41 -9.57 -17.23
N HIS A 90 -20.50 -8.82 -17.05
CA HIS A 90 -21.82 -9.20 -17.58
C HIS A 90 -21.88 -9.21 -19.12
N THR A 91 -21.01 -8.48 -19.78
CA THR A 91 -21.00 -8.36 -21.25
C THR A 91 -20.27 -9.53 -21.92
N PHE A 92 -19.37 -10.21 -21.20
CA PHE A 92 -18.54 -11.27 -21.78
C PHE A 92 -18.97 -12.67 -21.28
N SER A 93 -19.43 -13.52 -22.20
CA SER A 93 -19.87 -14.90 -21.90
C SER A 93 -18.71 -15.90 -21.80
N THR A 94 -17.48 -15.51 -22.17
CA THR A 94 -16.34 -16.41 -22.26
C THR A 94 -15.31 -16.07 -21.17
N VAL A 95 -14.75 -17.09 -20.49
CA VAL A 95 -13.72 -16.91 -19.44
C VAL A 95 -12.52 -16.08 -19.94
N ARG A 96 -12.08 -16.31 -21.18
CA ARG A 96 -11.01 -15.55 -21.79
C ARG A 96 -11.40 -14.07 -21.96
N GLY A 97 -12.62 -13.80 -22.41
CA GLY A 97 -13.15 -12.45 -22.54
C GLY A 97 -13.21 -11.73 -21.19
N VAL A 98 -13.68 -12.40 -20.16
CA VAL A 98 -13.73 -11.86 -18.78
C VAL A 98 -12.33 -11.53 -18.26
N CYS A 99 -11.36 -12.47 -18.42
CA CYS A 99 -9.99 -12.23 -17.99
C CYS A 99 -9.36 -11.04 -18.74
N THR A 100 -9.55 -10.96 -20.08
CA THR A 100 -9.06 -9.84 -20.88
C THR A 100 -9.71 -8.52 -20.45
N ALA A 101 -11.02 -8.51 -20.22
CA ALA A 101 -11.73 -7.34 -19.74
C ALA A 101 -11.23 -6.86 -18.38
N LEU A 102 -10.97 -7.78 -17.44
CA LEU A 102 -10.41 -7.46 -16.13
C LEU A 102 -8.99 -6.90 -16.22
N VAL A 103 -8.15 -7.44 -17.11
CA VAL A 103 -6.80 -6.91 -17.35
C VAL A 103 -6.87 -5.51 -17.95
N VAL A 104 -7.73 -5.30 -18.97
CA VAL A 104 -7.90 -3.99 -19.61
C VAL A 104 -8.42 -2.94 -18.63
N ILE A 105 -9.37 -3.32 -17.76
CA ILE A 105 -9.90 -2.39 -16.74
C ILE A 105 -8.85 -2.07 -15.68
N THR A 106 -8.03 -3.05 -15.31
CA THR A 106 -6.89 -2.83 -14.39
C THR A 106 -5.87 -1.89 -15.03
N MET A 107 -5.61 -2.04 -16.32
CA MET A 107 -4.73 -1.19 -17.12
C MET A 107 -5.19 0.28 -17.08
N PHE A 108 -6.44 0.56 -17.47
CA PHE A 108 -6.98 1.92 -17.41
C PHE A 108 -7.16 2.43 -15.98
N GLY A 109 -7.54 1.55 -15.06
CA GLY A 109 -7.65 1.87 -13.65
C GLY A 109 -6.33 2.35 -13.05
N SER A 110 -5.22 1.71 -13.42
CA SER A 110 -3.89 2.08 -12.92
C SER A 110 -3.35 3.40 -13.48
N MET A 111 -3.86 3.85 -14.61
CA MET A 111 -3.54 5.18 -15.16
C MET A 111 -4.21 6.31 -14.40
N LEU A 112 -5.39 6.06 -13.83
CA LEU A 112 -6.18 7.04 -13.08
C LEU A 112 -5.97 6.94 -11.58
N LEU A 113 -5.75 5.73 -11.08
CA LEU A 113 -5.45 5.42 -9.69
C LEU A 113 -3.95 5.18 -9.54
N THR A 114 -3.48 5.15 -8.30
CA THR A 114 -2.16 4.56 -8.06
C THR A 114 -2.21 3.05 -8.37
N ASN A 115 -1.11 2.52 -8.86
CA ASN A 115 -1.01 1.09 -9.24
C ASN A 115 -1.45 0.17 -8.07
N ASP A 116 -1.02 0.47 -6.84
CA ASP A 116 -1.37 -0.29 -5.64
C ASP A 116 -2.89 -0.27 -5.37
N THR A 117 -3.53 0.89 -5.52
CA THR A 117 -4.98 1.03 -5.35
C THR A 117 -5.74 0.27 -6.43
N ALA A 118 -5.26 0.32 -7.67
CA ALA A 118 -5.84 -0.46 -8.77
C ALA A 118 -5.76 -1.98 -8.47
N LEU A 119 -4.60 -2.48 -8.05
CA LEU A 119 -4.44 -3.88 -7.68
C LEU A 119 -5.31 -4.29 -6.51
N LEU A 120 -5.35 -3.49 -5.43
CA LEU A 120 -6.20 -3.75 -4.26
C LEU A 120 -7.70 -3.81 -4.61
N THR A 121 -8.10 -3.13 -5.69
CA THR A 121 -9.49 -3.10 -6.15
C THR A 121 -9.81 -4.25 -7.09
N PHE A 122 -8.95 -4.50 -8.08
CA PHE A 122 -9.25 -5.41 -9.18
C PHE A 122 -8.77 -6.85 -8.98
N LEU A 123 -7.76 -7.12 -8.14
CA LEU A 123 -7.36 -8.50 -7.83
C LEU A 123 -8.45 -9.29 -7.09
N PRO A 124 -9.04 -8.77 -5.99
CA PRO A 124 -10.15 -9.48 -5.32
C PRO A 124 -11.35 -9.69 -6.23
N LEU A 125 -11.64 -8.72 -7.11
CA LEU A 125 -12.71 -8.87 -8.08
C LEU A 125 -12.42 -9.99 -9.07
N GLY A 126 -11.20 -10.05 -9.60
CA GLY A 126 -10.76 -11.12 -10.50
C GLY A 126 -10.89 -12.50 -9.85
N TRP A 127 -10.46 -12.62 -8.60
CA TRP A 127 -10.62 -13.86 -7.84
C TRP A 127 -12.09 -14.23 -7.65
N PHE A 128 -12.94 -13.29 -7.25
CA PHE A 128 -14.36 -13.52 -7.05
C PHE A 128 -15.04 -14.02 -8.33
N VAL A 129 -14.74 -13.39 -9.47
CA VAL A 129 -15.33 -13.78 -10.77
C VAL A 129 -14.89 -15.19 -11.19
N LEU A 130 -13.59 -15.51 -11.08
CA LEU A 130 -13.09 -16.84 -11.45
C LEU A 130 -13.58 -17.93 -10.48
N SER A 131 -13.69 -17.62 -9.20
CA SER A 131 -14.24 -18.55 -8.20
C SER A 131 -15.73 -18.81 -8.45
N SER A 132 -16.53 -17.79 -8.74
CA SER A 132 -17.96 -17.95 -9.04
C SER A 132 -18.24 -18.71 -10.35
N THR A 133 -17.29 -18.73 -11.29
CA THR A 133 -17.38 -19.46 -12.55
C THR A 133 -16.71 -20.85 -12.52
N GLY A 134 -16.12 -21.25 -11.36
CA GLY A 134 -15.39 -22.52 -11.22
C GLY A 134 -14.08 -22.59 -12.02
N GLN A 135 -13.51 -21.46 -12.38
CA GLN A 135 -12.32 -21.36 -13.23
C GLN A 135 -11.07 -20.92 -12.44
N GLU A 136 -10.97 -21.34 -11.19
CA GLU A 136 -9.89 -20.94 -10.25
C GLU A 136 -8.48 -21.26 -10.77
N LYS A 137 -8.34 -22.26 -11.64
CA LYS A 137 -7.05 -22.61 -12.28
C LYS A 137 -6.41 -21.47 -13.05
N HIS A 138 -7.18 -20.48 -13.48
CA HIS A 138 -6.71 -19.32 -14.24
C HIS A 138 -6.41 -18.10 -13.36
N THR A 139 -6.63 -18.17 -12.05
CA THR A 139 -6.45 -17.04 -11.12
C THR A 139 -5.01 -16.56 -11.07
N ALA A 140 -4.05 -17.49 -11.01
CA ALA A 140 -2.63 -17.12 -10.98
C ALA A 140 -2.21 -16.36 -12.25
N LEU A 141 -2.65 -16.82 -13.41
CA LEU A 141 -2.37 -16.15 -14.68
C LEU A 141 -3.03 -14.77 -14.74
N LEU A 142 -4.30 -14.67 -14.32
CA LEU A 142 -5.00 -13.39 -14.27
C LEU A 142 -4.29 -12.39 -13.35
N PHE A 143 -3.88 -12.81 -12.17
CA PHE A 143 -3.18 -11.96 -11.21
C PHE A 143 -1.83 -11.44 -11.74
N ILE A 144 -1.07 -12.31 -12.41
CA ILE A 144 0.20 -11.90 -13.06
C ILE A 144 -0.08 -10.86 -14.13
N LEU A 145 -1.07 -11.10 -15.00
CA LEU A 145 -1.41 -10.16 -16.07
C LEU A 145 -1.94 -8.83 -15.53
N GLN A 146 -2.78 -8.84 -14.50
CA GLN A 146 -3.26 -7.61 -13.86
C GLN A 146 -2.11 -6.83 -13.19
N ASN A 147 -1.19 -7.54 -12.52
CA ASN A 147 -0.03 -6.91 -11.90
C ASN A 147 0.90 -6.28 -12.96
N CYS A 148 1.19 -6.99 -14.04
CA CYS A 148 1.96 -6.44 -15.16
C CYS A 148 1.26 -5.24 -15.79
N ALA A 149 -0.05 -5.33 -16.05
CA ALA A 149 -0.84 -4.25 -16.63
C ALA A 149 -0.85 -3.01 -15.73
N ALA A 150 -1.07 -3.19 -14.43
CA ALA A 150 -1.08 -2.09 -13.47
C ALA A 150 0.27 -1.37 -13.41
N ASN A 151 1.38 -2.11 -13.33
CA ASN A 151 2.71 -1.52 -13.23
C ASN A 151 3.13 -0.82 -14.53
N LEU A 152 2.96 -1.48 -15.69
CA LEU A 152 3.36 -0.92 -16.98
C LEU A 152 2.54 0.30 -17.36
N CYS A 153 1.22 0.24 -17.18
CA CYS A 153 0.34 1.33 -17.57
C CYS A 153 0.29 2.45 -16.54
N GLY A 154 0.48 2.13 -15.26
CA GLY A 154 0.64 3.13 -14.20
C GLY A 154 1.89 4.02 -14.37
N MET A 155 2.88 3.58 -15.17
CA MET A 155 4.05 4.40 -15.49
C MET A 155 3.79 5.47 -16.56
N ILE A 156 2.70 5.37 -17.32
CA ILE A 156 2.39 6.29 -18.43
C ILE A 156 1.87 7.64 -17.93
N THR A 157 1.24 7.65 -16.75
CA THR A 157 0.66 8.87 -16.19
C THR A 157 1.41 9.32 -14.94
N PRO A 158 1.50 10.64 -14.69
CA PRO A 158 2.13 11.14 -13.47
C PRO A 158 1.43 10.70 -12.19
N PHE A 159 0.16 10.29 -12.28
CA PHE A 159 -0.68 9.92 -11.14
C PHE A 159 -0.62 8.42 -10.80
N GLY A 160 -0.19 7.58 -11.73
CA GLY A 160 -0.18 6.12 -11.56
C GLY A 160 0.77 5.63 -10.47
N ASN A 161 1.86 6.36 -10.22
CA ASN A 161 2.79 6.09 -9.12
C ASN A 161 3.30 7.39 -8.51
N PRO A 162 3.51 7.46 -7.19
CA PRO A 162 4.11 8.63 -6.55
C PRO A 162 5.46 9.03 -7.15
N GLN A 163 6.26 8.04 -7.58
CA GLN A 163 7.57 8.27 -8.18
C GLN A 163 7.49 9.01 -9.52
N ASN A 164 6.42 8.80 -10.28
CA ASN A 164 6.24 9.46 -11.58
C ASN A 164 6.05 10.96 -11.43
N LEU A 165 5.49 11.43 -10.31
CA LEU A 165 5.31 12.85 -10.02
C LEU A 165 6.64 13.62 -9.95
N TYR A 166 7.76 12.92 -9.70
CA TYR A 166 9.10 13.51 -9.70
C TYR A 166 9.79 13.45 -11.08
N LEU A 167 9.24 12.66 -12.00
CA LEU A 167 9.80 12.47 -13.34
C LEU A 167 9.13 13.37 -14.39
N PHE A 168 7.92 13.85 -14.11
CA PHE A 168 7.13 14.76 -14.95
C PHE A 168 7.15 16.18 -14.38
#